data_8ea9ff59cee25da48ffc719c7b7f233f
#
_entry.id   8ea9ff59cee25da48ffc719c7b7f233f
#
_cell.length_a   1.000
_cell.length_b   1.000
_cell.length_c   1.000
_cell.angle_alpha   90.00
_cell.angle_beta   90.00
_cell.angle_gamma   90.00
#
_symmetry.space_group_name_H-M   'P 1'
#
loop_
_entity.id
_entity.type
_entity.pdbx_description
1 polymer ?
#
loop_
_entity_poly.entity_id
_entity_poly.type
_entity_poly.pdbx_seq_one_letter_code
_entity_poly.pdbx_strand_id
1 'polypeptide(L)'
;QLYVKYGQSKYNLSLDSPRLFMIGLKADLQRLDPDLILTDYGDTWLFPQLGAWSEETGIELNPNRDENRQIMTRKADSYFAYGQVTYRGAQSHLFGRWHIDRKNAMSFGEYGLEGAMEQARVTGIGVQEMARKSPGAGITAMQMLTALCNAVMVPVQKQQVEGTKTLSELIRADHGGLIYQPLIGLHGNVAQIDFSSMYPTIMV
;
A
#
# COMPACT_ATOMS: atom_id res chain seq x y z
N GLN A 1 3.32 23.83 7.32
CA GLN A 1 3.76 23.59 8.70
C GLN A 1 4.00 22.10 8.89
N LEU A 2 5.12 21.76 9.52
CA LEU A 2 5.43 20.40 9.87
C LEU A 2 5.26 20.26 11.39
N TYR A 3 4.49 19.28 11.81
CA TYR A 3 4.29 19.02 13.24
C TYR A 3 4.56 17.55 13.56
N VAL A 4 5.02 17.32 14.76
CA VAL A 4 5.15 15.99 15.37
C VAL A 4 4.01 15.77 16.35
N LYS A 5 3.37 14.61 16.28
CA LYS A 5 2.38 14.16 17.26
C LYS A 5 2.83 12.83 17.85
N TYR A 6 2.91 12.76 19.17
CA TYR A 6 3.22 11.55 19.90
C TYR A 6 2.33 11.45 21.14
N GLY A 7 1.46 10.45 21.17
CA GLY A 7 0.41 10.36 22.18
C GLY A 7 -0.51 11.57 22.16
N GLN A 8 -0.62 12.26 23.29
CA GLN A 8 -1.40 13.50 23.43
C GLN A 8 -0.59 14.77 23.11
N SER A 9 0.73 14.63 22.98
CA SER A 9 1.61 15.77 22.70
C SER A 9 1.61 16.09 21.20
N LYS A 10 1.49 17.38 20.87
CA LYS A 10 1.61 17.90 19.51
C LYS A 10 2.44 19.16 19.55
N TYR A 11 3.47 19.25 18.72
CA TYR A 11 4.33 20.43 18.60
C TYR A 11 4.79 20.62 17.16
N ASN A 12 5.12 21.86 16.83
CA ASN A 12 5.62 22.22 15.51
C ASN A 12 7.15 22.14 15.49
N LEU A 13 7.69 21.64 14.39
CA LEU A 13 9.10 21.79 14.07
C LEU A 13 9.24 23.00 13.14
N SER A 14 10.13 23.92 13.50
CA SER A 14 10.40 25.08 12.65
C SER A 14 11.12 24.65 11.38
N LEU A 15 10.67 25.17 10.25
CA LEU A 15 11.28 24.98 8.93
C LEU A 15 12.18 26.17 8.55
N ASP A 16 12.37 27.14 9.43
CA ASP A 16 13.16 28.36 9.16
C ASP A 16 14.64 28.05 8.92
N SER A 17 15.11 26.94 9.49
CA SER A 17 16.47 26.44 9.28
C SER A 17 16.46 24.91 9.09
N PRO A 18 16.83 24.40 7.91
CA PRO A 18 16.98 22.96 7.67
C PRO A 18 17.87 22.29 8.72
N ARG A 19 18.95 22.98 9.12
CA ARG A 19 19.88 22.45 10.13
C ARG A 19 19.21 22.24 11.50
N LEU A 20 18.47 23.22 12.00
CA LEU A 20 17.78 23.11 13.30
C LEU A 20 16.66 22.07 13.24
N PHE A 21 15.95 22.01 12.11
CA PHE A 21 14.94 20.99 11.87
C PHE A 21 15.54 19.57 11.92
N MET A 22 16.65 19.32 11.22
CA MET A 22 17.31 18.02 11.19
C MET A 22 17.81 17.60 12.58
N ILE A 23 18.39 18.52 13.34
CA ILE A 23 18.83 18.25 14.72
C ILE A 23 17.63 17.89 15.60
N GLY A 24 16.56 18.68 15.55
CA GLY A 24 15.35 18.44 16.34
C GLY A 24 14.69 17.11 16.01
N LEU A 25 14.53 16.80 14.72
CA LEU A 25 13.93 15.54 14.28
C LEU A 25 14.80 14.33 14.68
N LYS A 26 16.13 14.45 14.57
CA LYS A 26 17.07 13.40 15.00
C LYS A 26 16.93 13.14 16.51
N ALA A 27 16.90 14.20 17.31
CA ALA A 27 16.73 14.11 18.76
C ALA A 27 15.39 13.48 19.14
N ASP A 28 14.31 13.84 18.42
CA ASP A 28 12.99 13.25 18.66
C ASP A 28 12.93 11.76 18.30
N LEU A 29 13.50 11.36 17.19
CA LEU A 29 13.56 9.95 16.78
C LEU A 29 14.35 9.11 17.79
N GLN A 30 15.43 9.65 18.34
CA GLN A 30 16.23 8.98 19.37
C GLN A 30 15.50 8.93 20.72
N ARG A 31 14.86 10.02 21.12
CA ARG A 31 14.16 10.13 22.41
C ARG A 31 12.87 9.30 22.46
N LEU A 32 12.09 9.32 21.39
CA LEU A 32 10.78 8.66 21.32
C LEU A 32 10.87 7.22 20.88
N ASP A 33 11.89 6.88 20.10
CA ASP A 33 12.12 5.55 19.49
C ASP A 33 10.85 4.84 19.04
N PRO A 34 10.03 5.44 18.16
CA PRO A 34 8.73 4.91 17.79
C PRO A 34 8.85 3.62 16.97
N ASP A 35 7.99 2.65 17.21
CA ASP A 35 7.87 1.44 16.38
C ASP A 35 7.22 1.72 15.03
N LEU A 36 6.37 2.75 14.97
CA LEU A 36 5.66 3.17 13.78
C LEU A 36 5.77 4.68 13.58
N ILE A 37 6.20 5.07 12.38
CA ILE A 37 6.18 6.46 11.92
C ILE A 37 5.04 6.60 10.91
N LEU A 38 4.05 7.42 11.25
CA LEU A 38 2.97 7.81 10.34
C LEU A 38 3.28 9.18 9.75
N THR A 39 3.14 9.30 8.45
CA THR A 39 3.35 10.58 7.76
C THR A 39 2.19 10.92 6.86
N ASP A 40 2.07 12.19 6.51
CA ASP A 40 1.36 12.67 5.35
C ASP A 40 2.41 13.14 4.34
N TYR A 41 2.42 12.58 3.15
CA TYR A 41 3.41 12.84 2.10
C TYR A 41 4.86 12.45 2.45
N GLY A 42 5.02 11.46 3.33
CA GLY A 42 6.34 10.96 3.72
C GLY A 42 7.10 10.35 2.56
N ASP A 43 6.41 9.51 1.79
CA ASP A 43 6.97 8.81 0.65
C ASP A 43 7.40 9.75 -0.50
N THR A 44 6.61 10.78 -0.76
CA THR A 44 6.75 11.62 -1.95
C THR A 44 7.45 12.95 -1.71
N TRP A 45 7.45 13.43 -0.47
CA TRP A 45 8.04 14.73 -0.14
C TRP A 45 9.02 14.66 1.05
N LEU A 46 8.59 14.16 2.21
CA LEU A 46 9.38 14.30 3.44
C LEU A 46 10.72 13.54 3.34
N PHE A 47 10.71 12.25 3.02
CA PHE A 47 11.96 11.48 2.95
C PHE A 47 12.91 11.96 1.86
N PRO A 48 12.47 12.29 0.62
CA PRO A 48 13.32 12.93 -0.36
C PRO A 48 13.90 14.26 0.15
N GLN A 49 13.10 15.09 0.84
CA GLN A 49 13.54 16.36 1.39
C GLN A 49 14.54 16.19 2.54
N LEU A 50 14.36 15.17 3.40
CA LEU A 50 15.32 14.83 4.45
C LEU A 50 16.67 14.41 3.86
N GLY A 51 16.68 13.68 2.76
CA GLY A 51 17.90 13.34 2.02
C GLY A 51 18.63 14.59 1.53
N ALA A 52 17.92 15.50 0.86
CA ALA A 52 18.49 16.76 0.37
C ALA A 52 19.04 17.62 1.52
N TRP A 53 18.31 17.76 2.63
CA TRP A 53 18.77 18.49 3.79
C TRP A 53 19.94 17.83 4.51
N SER A 54 20.02 16.50 4.49
CA SER A 54 21.18 15.76 5.01
C SER A 54 22.46 16.15 4.24
N GLU A 55 22.36 16.17 2.91
CA GLU A 55 23.48 16.61 2.04
C GLU A 55 23.85 18.07 2.25
N GLU A 56 22.86 18.97 2.31
CA GLU A 56 23.04 20.41 2.48
C GLU A 56 23.68 20.76 3.84
N THR A 57 23.21 20.13 4.91
CA THR A 57 23.59 20.50 6.29
C THR A 57 24.74 19.68 6.85
N GLY A 58 25.09 18.57 6.20
CA GLY A 58 26.06 17.59 6.70
C GLY A 58 25.57 16.81 7.95
N ILE A 59 24.27 16.88 8.26
CA ILE A 59 23.66 16.14 9.37
C ILE A 59 23.06 14.86 8.84
N GLU A 60 23.68 13.75 9.14
CA GLU A 60 23.14 12.44 8.80
C GLU A 60 21.92 12.13 9.68
N LEU A 61 20.80 11.88 9.04
CA LEU A 61 19.56 11.41 9.64
C LEU A 61 19.17 10.07 9.07
N ASN A 62 19.40 9.00 9.81
CA ASN A 62 18.89 7.68 9.47
C ASN A 62 17.62 7.42 10.28
N PRO A 63 16.44 7.42 9.68
CA PRO A 63 15.18 7.14 10.37
C PRO A 63 14.99 5.64 10.66
N ASN A 64 15.86 4.76 10.15
CA ASN A 64 15.84 3.35 10.50
C ASN A 64 16.22 3.15 11.97
N ARG A 65 15.69 2.09 12.60
CA ARG A 65 16.23 1.60 13.88
C ARG A 65 17.45 0.69 13.64
N ASP A 66 17.46 0.00 12.49
CA ASP A 66 18.65 -0.74 12.03
C ASP A 66 19.60 0.23 11.33
N GLU A 67 20.65 0.64 12.04
CA GLU A 67 21.63 1.62 11.55
C GLU A 67 22.45 1.11 10.36
N ASN A 68 22.55 -0.21 10.18
CA ASN A 68 23.28 -0.82 9.06
C ASN A 68 22.47 -0.81 7.74
N ARG A 69 21.24 -0.37 7.78
CA ARG A 69 20.34 -0.33 6.61
C ARG A 69 20.05 1.10 6.20
N GLN A 70 19.99 1.30 4.89
CA GLN A 70 19.46 2.53 4.30
C GLN A 70 17.97 2.39 4.06
N ILE A 71 17.29 3.53 3.92
CA ILE A 71 15.87 3.56 3.53
C ILE A 71 15.72 2.85 2.18
N MET A 72 14.84 1.88 2.12
CA MET A 72 14.51 1.23 0.85
C MET A 72 13.47 2.05 0.09
N THR A 73 13.90 2.70 -0.98
CA THR A 73 13.03 3.51 -1.82
C THR A 73 12.60 2.73 -3.06
N ARG A 74 11.30 2.70 -3.33
CA ARG A 74 10.73 2.24 -4.60
C ARG A 74 10.27 3.45 -5.41
N LYS A 75 10.59 3.46 -6.70
CA LYS A 75 10.16 4.53 -7.62
C LYS A 75 8.65 4.45 -7.86
N ALA A 76 8.08 5.60 -8.20
CA ALA A 76 6.71 5.64 -8.68
C ALA A 76 6.57 4.86 -9.99
N ASP A 77 5.45 4.19 -10.14
CA ASP A 77 5.10 3.43 -11.35
C ASP A 77 3.60 3.57 -11.67
N SER A 78 3.23 3.10 -12.86
CA SER A 78 1.84 3.00 -13.25
C SER A 78 1.58 1.59 -13.78
N TYR A 79 0.41 1.07 -13.47
CA TYR A 79 -0.02 -0.23 -13.98
C TYR A 79 -1.47 -0.16 -14.47
N PHE A 80 -1.79 -1.04 -15.41
CA PHE A 80 -3.14 -1.14 -15.95
C PHE A 80 -3.93 -2.20 -15.16
N ALA A 81 -5.09 -1.81 -14.65
CA ALA A 81 -6.00 -2.71 -13.94
C ALA A 81 -7.45 -2.30 -14.19
N TYR A 82 -8.31 -3.25 -14.46
CA TYR A 82 -9.74 -3.07 -14.68
C TYR A 82 -10.09 -1.98 -15.72
N GLY A 83 -9.34 -1.93 -16.82
CA GLY A 83 -9.57 -0.95 -17.88
C GLY A 83 -9.06 0.47 -17.59
N GLN A 84 -8.34 0.66 -16.48
CA GLN A 84 -7.83 1.96 -16.05
C GLN A 84 -6.33 1.92 -15.75
N VAL A 85 -5.66 3.04 -15.98
CA VAL A 85 -4.28 3.24 -15.53
C VAL A 85 -4.30 3.67 -14.07
N THR A 86 -3.72 2.84 -13.21
CA THR A 86 -3.57 3.15 -11.77
C THR A 86 -2.14 3.61 -11.52
N TYR A 87 -2.00 4.80 -10.96
CA TYR A 87 -0.71 5.35 -10.53
C TYR A 87 -0.39 4.90 -9.11
N ARG A 88 0.85 4.49 -8.90
CA ARG A 88 1.43 4.19 -7.60
C ARG A 88 2.55 5.17 -7.32
N GLY A 89 2.45 5.94 -6.24
CA GLY A 89 3.47 6.86 -5.79
C GLY A 89 4.76 6.15 -5.37
N ALA A 90 5.86 6.90 -5.34
CA ALA A 90 7.11 6.42 -4.75
C ALA A 90 6.85 5.95 -3.30
N GLN A 91 7.67 5.02 -2.80
CA GLN A 91 7.50 4.44 -1.48
C GLN A 91 8.82 4.39 -0.74
N SER A 92 8.80 4.68 0.56
CA SER A 92 9.96 4.62 1.45
C SER A 92 9.68 3.66 2.60
N HIS A 93 10.45 2.58 2.66
CA HIS A 93 10.32 1.56 3.70
C HIS A 93 11.50 1.66 4.67
N LEU A 94 11.21 1.53 5.95
CA LEU A 94 12.19 1.55 7.02
C LEU A 94 12.51 0.13 7.52
N PHE A 95 13.64 0.00 8.19
CA PHE A 95 14.10 -1.24 8.81
C PHE A 95 14.18 -1.08 10.33
N GLY A 96 13.72 -2.10 11.06
CA GLY A 96 13.65 -2.09 12.52
C GLY A 96 12.49 -1.29 13.09
N ARG A 97 11.75 -0.56 12.26
CA ARG A 97 10.47 0.10 12.55
C ARG A 97 9.65 0.24 11.29
N TRP A 98 8.38 0.53 11.42
CA TRP A 98 7.50 0.72 10.26
C TRP A 98 7.35 2.20 9.89
N HIS A 99 7.24 2.46 8.60
CA HIS A 99 6.80 3.74 8.06
C HIS A 99 5.55 3.53 7.20
N ILE A 100 4.51 4.31 7.44
CA ILE A 100 3.29 4.31 6.63
C ILE A 100 2.95 5.76 6.28
N ASP A 101 2.92 6.06 4.99
CA ASP A 101 2.40 7.31 4.47
C ASP A 101 0.90 7.19 4.27
N ARG A 102 0.11 7.90 5.07
CA ARG A 102 -1.36 7.86 5.06
C ARG A 102 -1.96 8.33 3.73
N LYS A 103 -1.21 9.10 2.95
CA LYS A 103 -1.65 9.57 1.62
C LYS A 103 -1.25 8.63 0.49
N ASN A 104 -0.44 7.61 0.80
CA ASN A 104 0.08 6.64 -0.18
C ASN A 104 -0.06 5.19 0.34
N ALA A 105 -1.05 4.92 1.17
CA ALA A 105 -1.26 3.61 1.79
C ALA A 105 -2.75 3.22 1.71
N MET A 106 -3.10 2.48 0.66
CA MET A 106 -4.47 2.10 0.32
C MET A 106 -5.15 1.31 1.45
N SER A 107 -4.60 0.16 1.83
CA SER A 107 -5.19 -0.68 2.87
C SER A 107 -5.22 0.01 4.24
N PHE A 108 -4.20 0.80 4.56
CA PHE A 108 -4.23 1.59 5.79
C PHE A 108 -5.32 2.67 5.76
N GLY A 109 -5.55 3.30 4.62
CA GLY A 109 -6.60 4.32 4.46
C GLY A 109 -8.01 3.75 4.67
N GLU A 110 -8.23 2.51 4.25
CA GLU A 110 -9.54 1.84 4.35
C GLU A 110 -9.76 1.14 5.71
N TYR A 111 -8.74 0.48 6.25
CA TYR A 111 -8.89 -0.44 7.38
C TYR A 111 -8.09 -0.05 8.62
N GLY A 112 -7.32 1.04 8.57
CA GLY A 112 -6.47 1.48 9.67
C GLY A 112 -5.28 0.56 9.93
N LEU A 113 -4.61 0.80 11.07
CA LEU A 113 -3.44 0.01 11.45
C LEU A 113 -3.80 -1.44 11.80
N GLU A 114 -4.87 -1.63 12.55
CA GLU A 114 -5.33 -2.95 12.98
C GLU A 114 -5.66 -3.84 11.78
N GLY A 115 -6.40 -3.29 10.80
CA GLY A 115 -6.71 -4.00 9.57
C GLY A 115 -5.48 -4.29 8.71
N ALA A 116 -4.52 -3.36 8.61
CA ALA A 116 -3.26 -3.59 7.91
C ALA A 116 -2.40 -4.68 8.58
N MET A 117 -2.38 -4.72 9.90
CA MET A 117 -1.69 -5.76 10.68
C MET A 117 -2.35 -7.13 10.50
N GLU A 118 -3.68 -7.20 10.55
CA GLU A 118 -4.40 -8.44 10.35
C GLU A 118 -4.23 -8.98 8.93
N GLN A 119 -4.31 -8.10 7.92
CA GLN A 119 -4.00 -8.47 6.54
C GLN A 119 -2.56 -8.98 6.40
N ALA A 120 -1.59 -8.34 7.04
CA ALA A 120 -0.21 -8.80 7.04
C ALA A 120 -0.07 -10.20 7.67
N ARG A 121 -0.76 -10.45 8.78
CA ARG A 121 -0.76 -11.74 9.47
C ARG A 121 -1.27 -12.89 8.59
N VAL A 122 -2.38 -12.68 7.87
CA VAL A 122 -3.00 -13.75 7.06
C VAL A 122 -2.34 -13.91 5.69
N THR A 123 -1.70 -12.87 5.18
CA THR A 123 -1.08 -12.90 3.84
C THR A 123 0.40 -13.26 3.85
N GLY A 124 1.07 -13.16 5.01
CA GLY A 124 2.53 -13.26 5.13
C GLY A 124 3.29 -12.07 4.54
N ILE A 125 2.60 -11.02 4.07
CA ILE A 125 3.23 -9.78 3.59
C ILE A 125 3.55 -8.89 4.80
N GLY A 126 4.75 -8.28 4.82
CA GLY A 126 5.11 -7.35 5.91
C GLY A 126 4.15 -6.16 6.01
N VAL A 127 3.91 -5.66 7.25
CA VAL A 127 2.90 -4.63 7.54
C VAL A 127 3.07 -3.36 6.69
N GLN A 128 4.30 -2.83 6.57
CA GLN A 128 4.57 -1.64 5.76
C GLN A 128 4.18 -1.81 4.29
N GLU A 129 4.40 -3.00 3.75
CA GLU A 129 4.07 -3.32 2.38
C GLU A 129 2.58 -3.58 2.21
N MET A 130 1.96 -4.34 3.12
CA MET A 130 0.53 -4.63 3.08
C MET A 130 -0.32 -3.37 3.23
N ALA A 131 0.08 -2.45 4.08
CA ALA A 131 -0.59 -1.16 4.23
C ALA A 131 -0.75 -0.39 2.91
N ARG A 132 0.19 -0.58 1.97
CA ARG A 132 0.21 0.08 0.65
C ARG A 132 -0.41 -0.72 -0.49
N LYS A 133 -0.71 -2.01 -0.26
CA LYS A 133 -1.27 -2.91 -1.27
C LYS A 133 -2.79 -2.87 -1.29
N SER A 134 -3.36 -3.31 -2.40
CA SER A 134 -4.79 -3.56 -2.50
C SER A 134 -5.17 -4.88 -1.83
N PRO A 135 -6.45 -5.05 -1.41
CA PRO A 135 -6.96 -6.32 -0.90
C PRO A 135 -6.73 -7.49 -1.86
N GLY A 136 -6.85 -7.27 -3.18
CA GLY A 136 -6.59 -8.28 -4.19
C GLY A 136 -5.14 -8.80 -4.20
N ALA A 137 -4.17 -7.95 -3.89
CA ALA A 137 -2.79 -8.39 -3.71
C ALA A 137 -2.63 -9.28 -2.46
N GLY A 138 -3.37 -8.98 -1.40
CA GLY A 138 -3.45 -9.80 -0.20
C GLY A 138 -4.03 -11.19 -0.49
N ILE A 139 -5.16 -11.27 -1.19
CA ILE A 139 -5.80 -12.53 -1.59
C ILE A 139 -4.82 -13.39 -2.42
N THR A 140 -4.15 -12.79 -3.40
CA THR A 140 -3.14 -13.51 -4.20
C THR A 140 -2.00 -14.05 -3.33
N ALA A 141 -1.53 -13.28 -2.35
CA ALA A 141 -0.48 -13.73 -1.44
C ALA A 141 -0.95 -14.90 -0.55
N MET A 142 -2.19 -14.85 -0.05
CA MET A 142 -2.79 -15.97 0.69
C MET A 142 -2.87 -17.26 -0.14
N GLN A 143 -3.28 -17.14 -1.40
CA GLN A 143 -3.30 -18.27 -2.34
C GLN A 143 -1.90 -18.86 -2.55
N MET A 144 -0.91 -18.01 -2.77
CA MET A 144 0.48 -18.44 -2.91
C MET A 144 1.00 -19.11 -1.63
N LEU A 145 0.75 -18.52 -0.47
CA LEU A 145 1.17 -19.08 0.81
C LEU A 145 0.54 -20.46 1.05
N THR A 146 -0.76 -20.59 0.79
CA THR A 146 -1.48 -21.87 0.88
C THR A 146 -0.92 -22.92 -0.07
N ALA A 147 -0.63 -22.54 -1.32
CA ALA A 147 -0.01 -23.44 -2.29
C ALA A 147 1.36 -23.93 -1.80
N LEU A 148 2.22 -23.01 -1.32
CA LEU A 148 3.53 -23.36 -0.78
C LEU A 148 3.44 -24.27 0.44
N CYS A 149 2.51 -24.02 1.37
CA CYS A 149 2.28 -24.87 2.54
C CYS A 149 1.82 -26.29 2.14
N ASN A 150 1.13 -26.43 1.02
CA ASN A 150 0.69 -27.71 0.47
C ASN A 150 1.69 -28.33 -0.51
N ALA A 151 2.92 -27.81 -0.58
CA ALA A 151 3.96 -28.24 -1.52
C ALA A 151 3.53 -28.17 -3.00
N VAL A 152 2.63 -27.24 -3.33
CA VAL A 152 2.19 -26.98 -4.71
C VAL A 152 3.08 -25.89 -5.32
N MET A 153 3.64 -26.16 -6.48
CA MET A 153 4.48 -25.21 -7.20
C MET A 153 3.65 -24.03 -7.71
N VAL A 154 4.10 -22.81 -7.40
CA VAL A 154 3.50 -21.57 -7.89
C VAL A 154 4.26 -21.12 -9.14
N PRO A 155 3.59 -20.87 -10.30
CA PRO A 155 4.24 -20.40 -11.50
C PRO A 155 4.88 -19.00 -11.28
N VAL A 156 6.08 -18.79 -11.84
CA VAL A 156 6.78 -17.52 -11.78
C VAL A 156 6.04 -16.41 -12.55
N GLN A 157 5.41 -16.79 -13.67
CA GLN A 157 4.65 -15.85 -14.48
C GLN A 157 3.14 -16.07 -14.29
N LYS A 158 2.43 -15.00 -13.95
CA LYS A 158 0.97 -15.03 -13.78
C LYS A 158 0.20 -15.18 -15.11
N GLN A 159 0.82 -14.79 -16.22
CA GLN A 159 0.22 -14.86 -17.56
C GLN A 159 0.74 -16.10 -18.30
N GLN A 160 0.30 -17.27 -17.88
CA GLN A 160 0.45 -18.46 -18.69
C GLN A 160 -0.72 -18.51 -19.67
N VAL A 161 -0.40 -18.82 -20.93
CA VAL A 161 -1.43 -19.10 -21.93
C VAL A 161 -2.15 -20.37 -21.50
N GLU A 162 -3.46 -20.29 -21.33
CA GLU A 162 -4.27 -21.47 -21.08
C GLU A 162 -4.20 -22.44 -22.27
N GLY A 163 -4.32 -23.74 -22.01
CA GLY A 163 -4.46 -24.74 -23.06
C GLY A 163 -5.66 -24.41 -23.96
N THR A 164 -5.54 -24.71 -25.24
CA THR A 164 -6.63 -24.53 -26.21
C THR A 164 -7.87 -25.29 -25.76
N LYS A 165 -9.00 -24.61 -25.69
CA LYS A 165 -10.31 -25.20 -25.36
C LYS A 165 -11.19 -25.18 -26.60
N THR A 166 -12.03 -26.18 -26.76
CA THR A 166 -13.07 -26.16 -27.78
C THR A 166 -14.17 -25.17 -27.42
N LEU A 167 -14.93 -24.71 -28.42
CA LEU A 167 -16.09 -23.83 -28.20
C LEU A 167 -17.09 -24.43 -27.21
N SER A 168 -17.30 -25.76 -27.31
CA SER A 168 -18.20 -26.48 -26.40
C SER A 168 -17.72 -26.44 -24.95
N GLU A 169 -16.41 -26.58 -24.72
CA GLU A 169 -15.82 -26.44 -23.36
C GLU A 169 -15.92 -25.04 -22.83
N LEU A 170 -15.70 -24.02 -23.67
CA LEU A 170 -15.87 -22.61 -23.28
C LEU A 170 -17.31 -22.32 -22.89
N ILE A 171 -18.30 -22.71 -23.68
CA ILE A 171 -19.72 -22.50 -23.37
C ILE A 171 -20.11 -23.22 -22.06
N ARG A 172 -19.55 -24.41 -21.78
CA ARG A 172 -19.85 -25.15 -20.55
C ARG A 172 -19.15 -24.55 -19.30
N ALA A 173 -17.98 -23.97 -19.49
CA ALA A 173 -17.18 -23.43 -18.39
C ALA A 173 -17.55 -21.98 -18.03
N ASP A 174 -17.96 -21.19 -19.02
CA ASP A 174 -18.28 -19.77 -18.85
C ASP A 174 -19.67 -19.47 -19.41
N HIS A 175 -20.62 -19.34 -18.52
CA HIS A 175 -21.99 -18.93 -18.88
C HIS A 175 -22.12 -17.41 -18.99
N GLY A 176 -21.08 -16.65 -18.65
CA GLY A 176 -21.06 -15.19 -18.68
C GLY A 176 -22.18 -14.51 -17.89
N GLY A 177 -21.98 -13.26 -17.54
CA GLY A 177 -23.06 -12.44 -17.00
C GLY A 177 -24.01 -11.95 -18.10
N LEU A 178 -25.28 -11.76 -17.75
CA LEU A 178 -26.21 -11.10 -18.65
C LEU A 178 -25.88 -9.60 -18.72
N ILE A 179 -25.43 -9.15 -19.89
CA ILE A 179 -25.04 -7.74 -20.11
C ILE A 179 -26.13 -7.08 -20.96
N TYR A 180 -26.77 -6.07 -20.39
CA TYR A 180 -27.70 -5.21 -21.12
C TYR A 180 -26.94 -4.05 -21.78
N GLN A 181 -27.32 -3.72 -23.01
CA GLN A 181 -26.84 -2.51 -23.67
C GLN A 181 -27.41 -1.30 -22.94
N PRO A 182 -26.58 -0.33 -22.51
CA PRO A 182 -27.07 0.84 -21.82
C PRO A 182 -27.87 1.71 -22.78
N LEU A 183 -28.94 2.32 -22.27
CA LEU A 183 -29.61 3.41 -22.96
C LEU A 183 -28.72 4.65 -22.92
N ILE A 184 -28.18 5.03 -24.07
CA ILE A 184 -27.27 6.18 -24.17
C ILE A 184 -28.08 7.47 -24.04
N GLY A 185 -27.70 8.32 -23.09
CA GLY A 185 -28.33 9.62 -22.87
C GLY A 185 -28.14 10.15 -21.48
N LEU A 186 -28.70 11.32 -21.21
CA LEU A 186 -28.79 11.92 -19.90
C LEU A 186 -30.08 11.47 -19.21
N HIS A 187 -29.95 10.74 -18.11
CA HIS A 187 -31.09 10.22 -17.35
C HIS A 187 -31.20 10.94 -16.01
N GLY A 188 -32.37 11.49 -15.72
CA GLY A 188 -32.69 12.05 -14.40
C GLY A 188 -33.30 11.00 -13.46
N ASN A 189 -33.22 11.25 -12.15
CA ASN A 189 -33.79 10.38 -11.09
C ASN A 189 -33.38 8.92 -11.18
N VAL A 190 -32.06 8.68 -11.38
CA VAL A 190 -31.48 7.32 -11.44
C VAL A 190 -31.19 6.85 -10.04
N ALA A 191 -31.60 5.61 -9.72
CA ALA A 191 -31.19 4.91 -8.52
C ALA A 191 -30.27 3.72 -8.88
N GLN A 192 -29.22 3.51 -8.10
CA GLN A 192 -28.35 2.35 -8.20
C GLN A 192 -28.70 1.36 -7.10
N ILE A 193 -28.89 0.10 -7.47
CA ILE A 193 -29.12 -1.00 -6.54
C ILE A 193 -28.00 -2.01 -6.74
N ASP A 194 -27.37 -2.46 -5.64
CA ASP A 194 -26.34 -3.48 -5.66
C ASP A 194 -26.60 -4.52 -4.55
N PHE A 195 -26.23 -5.77 -4.80
CA PHE A 195 -26.30 -6.84 -3.81
C PHE A 195 -25.01 -6.87 -2.98
N SER A 196 -25.13 -6.66 -1.69
CA SER A 196 -24.00 -6.73 -0.77
C SER A 196 -23.32 -8.11 -0.86
N SER A 197 -22.03 -8.11 -1.18
CA SER A 197 -21.22 -9.34 -1.24
C SER A 197 -21.86 -10.44 -2.11
N MET A 198 -22.37 -10.09 -3.29
CA MET A 198 -23.13 -10.99 -4.14
C MET A 198 -22.44 -12.33 -4.39
N TYR A 199 -21.17 -12.33 -4.82
CA TYR A 199 -20.44 -13.56 -5.11
C TYR A 199 -20.23 -14.42 -3.85
N PRO A 200 -19.74 -13.93 -2.72
CA PRO A 200 -19.69 -14.71 -1.49
C PRO A 200 -21.05 -15.25 -1.05
N THR A 201 -22.12 -14.47 -1.19
CA THR A 201 -23.48 -14.87 -0.80
C THR A 201 -24.02 -16.02 -1.68
N ILE A 202 -23.65 -16.05 -2.97
CA ILE A 202 -24.06 -17.12 -3.87
C ILE A 202 -23.25 -18.42 -3.63
N MET A 203 -22.01 -18.30 -3.13
CA MET A 203 -21.10 -19.42 -2.91
C MET A 203 -21.36 -20.17 -1.58
N VAL A 204 -22.11 -19.59 -0.65
CA VAL A 204 -22.49 -20.16 0.65
C VAL A 204 -23.89 -20.77 0.55
#